data_a94069ee7d6da7fc291869aa805a11d6
#
_entry.id   a94069ee7d6da7fc291869aa805a11d6
#
_cell.length_a   1.000
_cell.length_b   1.000
_cell.length_c   1.000
_cell.angle_alpha   90.00
_cell.angle_beta   90.00
_cell.angle_gamma   90.00
#
_symmetry.space_group_name_H-M   'P 1'
#
loop_
_entity.id
_entity.type
_entity.pdbx_description
1 polymer ?
#
loop_
_entity_poly.entity_id
_entity_poly.type
_entity_poly.pdbx_seq_one_letter_code
_entity_poly.pdbx_strand_id
1 'polypeptide(L)'
;AFNHHRASDDAATVGYMLIPFWKMLHERGIHTLQAVNREMEKLRPLGSKTNRFPKHIILIARNKVGLKNLYQMISASNLKYFKRVPTIPKSLLLEHREGIIVGSACEAGELFRAVADHKDWEELKRIASFYDYLEIQPLCNNAFMLRNGDVQSEEELREFNRTIVRLG
;
A
#
# COMPACT_ATOMS: atom_id res chain seq x y z
N ALA A 1 3.10 -26.15 -27.36
CA ALA A 1 3.72 -26.21 -26.03
C ALA A 1 4.30 -24.84 -25.71
N PHE A 2 3.94 -24.24 -24.56
CA PHE A 2 4.41 -22.94 -24.13
C PHE A 2 5.72 -23.14 -23.34
N ASN A 3 6.81 -22.53 -23.81
CA ASN A 3 8.10 -22.57 -23.11
C ASN A 3 8.22 -21.35 -22.20
N HIS A 4 7.98 -21.55 -20.90
CA HIS A 4 8.20 -20.52 -19.89
C HIS A 4 9.67 -20.05 -19.86
N HIS A 5 9.86 -18.74 -19.59
CA HIS A 5 11.16 -18.09 -19.43
C HIS A 5 11.97 -17.83 -20.72
N ARG A 6 11.30 -17.82 -21.87
CA ARG A 6 11.84 -17.19 -23.08
C ARG A 6 11.13 -15.86 -23.32
N ALA A 7 11.87 -14.77 -23.26
CA ALA A 7 11.32 -13.41 -23.42
C ALA A 7 10.49 -13.23 -24.70
N SER A 8 10.88 -13.89 -25.80
CA SER A 8 10.14 -13.90 -27.06
C SER A 8 8.79 -14.61 -26.94
N ASP A 9 8.73 -15.77 -26.26
CA ASP A 9 7.53 -16.57 -26.15
C ASP A 9 6.54 -15.94 -25.15
N ASP A 10 7.07 -15.34 -24.08
CA ASP A 10 6.30 -14.56 -23.12
C ASP A 10 5.69 -13.31 -23.78
N ALA A 11 6.48 -12.57 -24.56
CA ALA A 11 6.00 -11.41 -25.32
C ALA A 11 4.95 -11.80 -26.38
N ALA A 12 5.17 -12.89 -27.11
CA ALA A 12 4.21 -13.40 -28.09
C ALA A 12 2.89 -13.81 -27.43
N THR A 13 2.94 -14.47 -26.27
CA THR A 13 1.75 -14.85 -25.52
C THR A 13 0.93 -13.64 -25.09
N VAL A 14 1.60 -12.60 -24.55
CA VAL A 14 0.92 -11.34 -24.23
C VAL A 14 0.31 -10.70 -25.47
N GLY A 15 1.02 -10.69 -26.59
CA GLY A 15 0.51 -10.21 -27.87
C GLY A 15 -0.75 -10.95 -28.32
N TYR A 16 -0.74 -12.29 -28.28
CA TYR A 16 -1.92 -13.09 -28.61
C TYR A 16 -3.10 -12.86 -27.67
N MET A 17 -2.86 -12.61 -26.38
CA MET A 17 -3.91 -12.26 -25.42
C MET A 17 -4.51 -10.88 -25.69
N LEU A 18 -3.72 -9.91 -26.18
CA LEU A 18 -4.20 -8.56 -26.47
C LEU A 18 -5.18 -8.53 -27.65
N ILE A 19 -5.04 -9.41 -28.64
CA ILE A 19 -5.89 -9.45 -29.84
C ILE A 19 -7.38 -9.62 -29.48
N PRO A 20 -7.82 -10.64 -28.73
CA PRO A 20 -9.22 -10.78 -28.35
C PRO A 20 -9.71 -9.65 -27.43
N PHE A 21 -8.87 -9.13 -26.53
CA PHE A 21 -9.23 -7.98 -25.70
C PHE A 21 -9.47 -6.72 -26.56
N TRP A 22 -8.61 -6.49 -27.56
CA TRP A 22 -8.76 -5.37 -28.47
C TRP A 22 -10.07 -5.46 -29.27
N LYS A 23 -10.39 -6.65 -29.76
CA LYS A 23 -11.67 -6.91 -30.45
C LYS A 23 -12.86 -6.60 -29.55
N MET A 24 -12.87 -7.11 -28.32
CA MET A 24 -13.92 -6.83 -27.34
C MET A 24 -14.08 -5.34 -27.02
N LEU A 25 -12.98 -4.58 -26.93
CA LEU A 25 -12.99 -3.14 -26.73
C LEU A 25 -13.59 -2.41 -27.93
N HIS A 26 -13.21 -2.79 -29.16
CA HIS A 26 -13.74 -2.24 -30.38
C HIS A 26 -15.25 -2.45 -30.53
N GLU A 27 -15.75 -3.65 -30.22
CA GLU A 27 -17.17 -3.96 -30.21
C GLU A 27 -17.97 -3.09 -29.22
N ARG A 28 -17.31 -2.54 -28.20
CA ARG A 28 -17.87 -1.60 -27.21
C ARG A 28 -17.63 -0.14 -27.56
N GLY A 29 -17.11 0.17 -28.74
CA GLY A 29 -16.80 1.54 -29.17
C GLY A 29 -15.59 2.17 -28.48
N ILE A 30 -14.72 1.35 -27.86
CA ILE A 30 -13.53 1.80 -27.15
C ILE A 30 -12.32 1.62 -28.05
N HIS A 31 -11.80 2.71 -28.61
CA HIS A 31 -10.75 2.68 -29.65
C HIS A 31 -9.42 3.28 -29.20
N THR A 32 -9.33 3.85 -28.00
CA THR A 32 -8.12 4.50 -27.50
C THR A 32 -7.83 4.10 -26.04
N LEU A 33 -6.55 4.17 -25.62
CA LEU A 33 -6.16 3.93 -24.23
C LEU A 33 -6.85 4.89 -23.25
N GLN A 34 -7.07 6.15 -23.66
CA GLN A 34 -7.80 7.11 -22.85
C GLN A 34 -9.27 6.69 -22.65
N ALA A 35 -9.90 6.12 -23.69
CA ALA A 35 -11.27 5.59 -23.58
C ALA A 35 -11.30 4.35 -22.67
N VAL A 36 -10.32 3.45 -22.77
CA VAL A 36 -10.17 2.30 -21.84
C VAL A 36 -10.08 2.81 -20.39
N ASN A 37 -9.20 3.77 -20.13
CA ASN A 37 -9.02 4.32 -18.78
C ASN A 37 -10.32 4.95 -18.24
N ARG A 38 -11.06 5.69 -19.07
CA ARG A 38 -12.37 6.27 -18.69
C ARG A 38 -13.41 5.21 -18.35
N GLU A 39 -13.47 4.11 -19.12
CA GLU A 39 -14.40 3.01 -18.83
C GLU A 39 -13.99 2.26 -17.56
N MET A 40 -12.69 2.05 -17.34
CA MET A 40 -12.17 1.45 -16.11
C MET A 40 -12.45 2.32 -14.88
N GLU A 41 -12.46 3.65 -15.02
CA GLU A 41 -12.86 4.56 -13.94
C GLU A 41 -14.34 4.43 -13.57
N LYS A 42 -15.22 4.27 -14.57
CA LYS A 42 -16.67 4.03 -14.35
C LYS A 42 -16.93 2.70 -13.64
N LEU A 43 -16.12 1.68 -13.93
CA LEU A 43 -16.20 0.36 -13.32
C LEU A 43 -15.59 0.32 -11.91
N ARG A 44 -14.91 1.38 -11.46
CA ARG A 44 -14.49 1.50 -10.07
C ARG A 44 -15.72 1.64 -9.19
N PRO A 45 -15.92 0.77 -8.18
CA PRO A 45 -17.02 0.97 -7.23
C PRO A 45 -16.92 2.37 -6.63
N LEU A 46 -18.02 3.11 -6.61
CA LEU A 46 -18.13 4.40 -5.91
C LEU A 46 -17.70 4.18 -4.45
N GLY A 47 -16.60 4.81 -4.03
CA GLY A 47 -16.00 4.65 -2.71
C GLY A 47 -14.73 3.78 -2.67
N SER A 48 -14.32 3.14 -3.77
CA SER A 48 -13.07 2.39 -3.86
C SER A 48 -11.86 3.30 -4.14
N LYS A 49 -11.72 4.40 -3.42
CA LYS A 49 -10.43 5.01 -3.12
C LYS A 49 -9.70 4.22 -2.01
N THR A 50 -10.02 2.95 -1.83
CA THR A 50 -9.19 2.09 -1.01
C THR A 50 -7.86 1.96 -1.75
N ASN A 51 -6.88 2.63 -1.22
CA ASN A 51 -5.49 2.52 -1.59
C ASN A 51 -5.18 1.02 -1.70
N ARG A 52 -5.16 0.47 -2.93
CA ARG A 52 -5.00 -0.96 -3.20
C ARG A 52 -3.61 -1.49 -2.86
N PHE A 53 -2.74 -0.58 -2.46
CA PHE A 53 -1.39 -0.91 -2.04
C PHE A 53 -1.37 -1.16 -0.53
N PRO A 54 -0.75 -2.28 -0.10
CA PRO A 54 -0.51 -2.51 1.33
C PRO A 54 0.26 -1.33 1.91
N LYS A 55 -0.03 -1.00 3.15
CA LYS A 55 0.71 0.02 3.91
C LYS A 55 1.80 -0.67 4.73
N HIS A 56 2.93 0.01 4.88
CA HIS A 56 3.99 -0.47 5.75
C HIS A 56 3.54 -0.41 7.21
N ILE A 57 3.96 -1.38 7.98
CA ILE A 57 3.75 -1.47 9.42
C ILE A 57 4.96 -2.15 10.04
N ILE A 58 5.32 -1.76 11.26
CA ILE A 58 6.37 -2.43 12.03
C ILE A 58 5.73 -3.29 13.08
N LEU A 59 6.16 -4.54 13.17
CA LEU A 59 5.73 -5.50 14.17
C LEU A 59 6.95 -5.99 14.95
N ILE A 60 6.95 -5.80 16.26
CA ILE A 60 8.02 -6.20 17.16
C ILE A 60 7.47 -7.21 18.15
N ALA A 61 8.08 -8.39 18.24
CA ALA A 61 7.73 -9.38 19.25
C ALA A 61 8.29 -8.96 20.62
N ARG A 62 7.42 -8.68 21.59
CA ARG A 62 7.77 -8.30 22.95
C ARG A 62 8.16 -9.50 23.82
N ASN A 63 7.63 -10.69 23.52
CA ASN A 63 7.81 -11.91 24.29
C ASN A 63 7.64 -13.15 23.42
N LYS A 64 7.72 -14.35 24.00
CA LYS A 64 7.58 -15.62 23.27
C LYS A 64 6.20 -15.81 22.63
N VAL A 65 5.14 -15.29 23.24
CA VAL A 65 3.78 -15.32 22.65
C VAL A 65 3.74 -14.46 21.41
N GLY A 66 4.25 -13.22 21.48
CA GLY A 66 4.37 -12.33 20.33
C GLY A 66 5.23 -12.91 19.22
N LEU A 67 6.34 -13.58 19.57
CA LEU A 67 7.19 -14.24 18.55
C LEU A 67 6.42 -15.34 17.81
N LYS A 68 5.65 -16.17 18.51
CA LYS A 68 4.79 -17.18 17.89
C LYS A 68 3.75 -16.52 16.99
N ASN A 69 3.06 -15.49 17.47
CA ASN A 69 2.05 -14.75 16.72
C ASN A 69 2.65 -14.11 15.47
N LEU A 70 3.86 -13.54 15.58
CA LEU A 70 4.57 -12.97 14.44
C LEU A 70 4.85 -14.02 13.35
N TYR A 71 5.35 -15.21 13.73
CA TYR A 71 5.57 -16.29 12.77
C TYR A 71 4.28 -16.78 12.12
N GLN A 72 3.18 -16.85 12.87
CA GLN A 72 1.87 -17.23 12.31
C GLN A 72 1.39 -16.20 11.28
N MET A 73 1.51 -14.90 11.59
CA MET A 73 1.16 -13.83 10.66
C MET A 73 2.03 -13.83 9.42
N ILE A 74 3.36 -14.01 9.55
CA ILE A 74 4.29 -14.11 8.41
C ILE A 74 3.94 -15.32 7.54
N SER A 75 3.70 -16.47 8.13
CA SER A 75 3.30 -17.66 7.40
C SER A 75 1.98 -17.45 6.63
N ALA A 76 0.98 -16.90 7.29
CA ALA A 76 -0.30 -16.59 6.67
C ALA A 76 -0.16 -15.54 5.53
N SER A 77 0.70 -14.53 5.71
CA SER A 77 0.93 -13.50 4.69
C SER A 77 1.53 -14.07 3.41
N ASN A 78 2.39 -15.08 3.53
CA ASN A 78 3.04 -15.73 2.39
C ASN A 78 2.19 -16.84 1.76
N LEU A 79 1.46 -17.61 2.56
CA LEU A 79 0.72 -18.77 2.07
C LEU A 79 -0.73 -18.43 1.67
N LYS A 80 -1.38 -17.51 2.37
CA LYS A 80 -2.81 -17.22 2.19
C LYS A 80 -3.08 -15.83 1.60
N TYR A 81 -2.27 -14.83 1.98
CA TYR A 81 -2.53 -13.43 1.65
C TYR A 81 -1.48 -12.83 0.71
N PHE A 82 -0.73 -13.65 0.01
CA PHE A 82 0.24 -13.19 -0.98
C PHE A 82 -0.47 -12.65 -2.22
N LYS A 83 -0.25 -11.36 -2.51
CA LYS A 83 -0.73 -10.66 -3.72
C LYS A 83 0.38 -9.77 -4.25
N ARG A 84 1.26 -10.26 -5.10
CA ARG A 84 2.52 -9.63 -5.52
C ARG A 84 3.54 -9.49 -4.40
N VAL A 85 3.10 -9.08 -3.21
CA VAL A 85 3.89 -9.03 -1.97
C VAL A 85 3.09 -9.68 -0.84
N PRO A 86 3.77 -10.20 0.21
CA PRO A 86 3.10 -10.68 1.40
C PRO A 86 2.32 -9.54 2.07
N THR A 87 1.09 -9.80 2.47
CA THR A 87 0.24 -8.81 3.15
C THR A 87 -0.38 -9.41 4.40
N ILE A 88 -0.55 -8.60 5.43
CA ILE A 88 -1.22 -8.99 6.68
C ILE A 88 -2.50 -8.17 6.80
N PRO A 89 -3.70 -8.80 6.67
CA PRO A 89 -4.95 -8.10 6.95
C PRO A 89 -4.99 -7.56 8.38
N LYS A 90 -5.57 -6.36 8.59
CA LYS A 90 -5.74 -5.79 9.94
C LYS A 90 -6.49 -6.75 10.90
N SER A 91 -7.48 -7.49 10.39
CA SER A 91 -8.19 -8.50 11.17
C SER A 91 -7.28 -9.59 11.71
N LEU A 92 -6.37 -10.11 10.87
CA LEU A 92 -5.39 -11.11 11.29
C LEU A 92 -4.40 -10.53 12.32
N LEU A 93 -3.97 -9.27 12.14
CA LEU A 93 -3.11 -8.62 13.11
C LEU A 93 -3.82 -8.44 14.46
N LEU A 94 -5.09 -8.05 14.46
CA LEU A 94 -5.88 -7.91 15.71
C LEU A 94 -6.06 -9.25 16.42
N GLU A 95 -6.30 -10.33 15.69
CA GLU A 95 -6.41 -11.69 16.23
C GLU A 95 -5.11 -12.15 16.89
N HIS A 96 -3.95 -11.73 16.35
CA HIS A 96 -2.63 -12.12 16.82
C HIS A 96 -1.88 -10.97 17.55
N ARG A 97 -2.62 -10.01 18.12
CA ARG A 97 -2.06 -8.76 18.69
C ARG A 97 -1.27 -9.00 19.98
N GLU A 98 -1.58 -10.07 20.73
CA GLU A 98 -0.93 -10.36 22.00
C GLU A 98 0.59 -10.51 21.87
N GLY A 99 1.33 -9.78 22.69
CA GLY A 99 2.79 -9.80 22.70
C GLY A 99 3.47 -9.12 21.49
N ILE A 100 2.70 -8.40 20.66
CA ILE A 100 3.20 -7.63 19.53
C ILE A 100 3.13 -6.13 19.84
N ILE A 101 4.23 -5.43 19.62
CA ILE A 101 4.30 -3.96 19.57
C ILE A 101 4.17 -3.55 18.09
N VAL A 102 3.30 -2.59 17.82
CA VAL A 102 3.00 -2.11 16.47
C VAL A 102 3.44 -0.67 16.30
N GLY A 103 4.29 -0.41 15.30
CA GLY A 103 4.77 0.91 14.93
C GLY A 103 4.15 1.44 13.64
N SER A 104 4.06 2.76 13.52
CA SER A 104 3.43 3.44 12.38
C SER A 104 4.24 3.38 11.08
N ALA A 105 5.48 2.92 11.15
CA ALA A 105 6.43 2.78 10.04
C ALA A 105 6.78 4.11 9.33
N CYS A 106 7.26 4.02 8.09
CA CYS A 106 7.82 5.10 7.29
C CYS A 106 6.77 5.87 6.47
N GLU A 107 7.20 6.60 5.45
CA GLU A 107 6.36 7.35 4.51
C GLU A 107 5.36 6.46 3.73
N ALA A 108 5.61 5.17 3.63
CA ALA A 108 4.68 4.20 3.04
C ALA A 108 3.67 3.64 4.07
N GLY A 109 3.76 4.05 5.34
CA GLY A 109 2.81 3.72 6.40
C GLY A 109 1.47 4.44 6.25
N GLU A 110 0.45 3.94 6.95
CA GLU A 110 -0.90 4.53 6.87
C GLU A 110 -0.94 5.92 7.49
N LEU A 111 -0.28 6.11 8.64
CA LEU A 111 -0.30 7.39 9.35
C LEU A 111 0.41 8.50 8.55
N PHE A 112 1.64 8.25 8.08
CA PHE A 112 2.37 9.25 7.30
C PHE A 112 1.59 9.64 6.04
N ARG A 113 1.01 8.67 5.32
CA ARG A 113 0.19 8.94 4.15
C ARG A 113 -1.05 9.75 4.48
N ALA A 114 -1.70 9.49 5.61
CA ALA A 114 -2.85 10.27 6.05
C ALA A 114 -2.46 11.74 6.35
N VAL A 115 -1.29 11.97 6.95
CA VAL A 115 -0.74 13.32 7.19
C VAL A 115 -0.43 14.01 5.85
N ALA A 116 0.25 13.33 4.93
CA ALA A 116 0.57 13.87 3.61
C ALA A 116 -0.67 14.13 2.73
N ASP A 117 -1.73 13.34 2.92
CA ASP A 117 -3.04 13.53 2.27
C ASP A 117 -3.89 14.62 2.98
N HIS A 118 -3.32 15.34 3.97
CA HIS A 118 -3.97 16.41 4.75
C HIS A 118 -5.32 15.99 5.36
N LYS A 119 -5.39 14.76 5.91
CA LYS A 119 -6.58 14.28 6.62
C LYS A 119 -6.86 15.15 7.84
N ASP A 120 -8.12 15.25 8.24
CA ASP A 120 -8.51 15.99 9.42
C ASP A 120 -7.93 15.38 10.72
N TRP A 121 -7.88 16.20 11.77
CA TRP A 121 -7.24 15.84 13.03
C TRP A 121 -7.89 14.62 13.71
N GLU A 122 -9.19 14.48 13.62
CA GLU A 122 -9.93 13.36 14.23
C GLU A 122 -9.61 12.03 13.50
N GLU A 123 -9.51 12.08 12.18
CA GLU A 123 -9.10 10.91 11.41
C GLU A 123 -7.64 10.54 11.69
N LEU A 124 -6.75 11.52 11.82
CA LEU A 124 -5.34 11.28 12.19
C LEU A 124 -5.23 10.64 13.57
N LYS A 125 -5.97 11.11 14.56
CA LYS A 125 -6.04 10.49 15.91
C LYS A 125 -6.54 9.05 15.84
N ARG A 126 -7.62 8.83 15.07
CA ARG A 126 -8.19 7.48 14.89
C ARG A 126 -7.16 6.52 14.29
N ILE A 127 -6.38 6.97 13.31
CA ILE A 127 -5.30 6.15 12.70
C ILE A 127 -4.17 5.95 13.71
N ALA A 128 -3.71 7.01 14.39
CA ALA A 128 -2.61 6.97 15.34
C ALA A 128 -2.90 6.02 16.52
N SER A 129 -4.13 5.99 17.02
CA SER A 129 -4.54 5.13 18.14
C SER A 129 -4.43 3.62 17.87
N PHE A 130 -4.21 3.22 16.64
CA PHE A 130 -3.97 1.81 16.30
C PHE A 130 -2.57 1.33 16.67
N TYR A 131 -1.60 2.25 16.76
CA TYR A 131 -0.19 1.97 16.98
C TYR A 131 0.21 2.10 18.45
N ASP A 132 1.20 1.33 18.89
CA ASP A 132 1.80 1.45 20.22
C ASP A 132 2.84 2.57 20.27
N TYR A 133 3.44 2.90 19.12
CA TYR A 133 4.34 4.04 18.97
C TYR A 133 4.28 4.59 17.53
N LEU A 134 4.62 5.86 17.42
CA LEU A 134 4.66 6.58 16.15
C LEU A 134 6.11 6.85 15.74
N GLU A 135 6.38 6.81 14.44
CA GLU A 135 7.71 7.05 13.89
C GLU A 135 7.74 8.32 13.07
N ILE A 136 8.82 9.07 13.22
CA ILE A 136 9.21 10.16 12.33
C ILE A 136 10.47 9.76 11.57
N GLN A 137 10.63 10.26 10.35
CA GLN A 137 11.76 9.96 9.50
C GLN A 137 12.70 11.18 9.40
N PRO A 138 14.03 10.97 9.37
CA PRO A 138 14.95 12.03 8.98
C PRO A 138 14.55 12.61 7.60
N LEU A 139 14.66 13.92 7.41
CA LEU A 139 14.20 14.56 6.16
C LEU A 139 14.89 13.99 4.93
N CYS A 140 16.16 13.60 5.03
CA CYS A 140 16.91 13.00 3.94
C CYS A 140 16.29 11.69 3.42
N ASN A 141 15.63 10.89 4.29
CA ASN A 141 14.95 9.68 3.87
C ASN A 141 13.78 9.96 2.93
N ASN A 142 13.12 11.11 3.11
CA ASN A 142 11.95 11.52 2.34
C ASN A 142 12.29 12.56 1.26
N ALA A 143 13.58 12.87 1.03
CA ALA A 143 14.01 13.84 0.01
C ALA A 143 13.60 13.47 -1.42
N PHE A 144 13.32 12.19 -1.68
CA PHE A 144 12.77 11.75 -2.97
C PHE A 144 11.37 12.32 -3.24
N MET A 145 10.57 12.63 -2.22
CA MET A 145 9.25 13.22 -2.36
C MET A 145 9.32 14.64 -2.96
N LEU A 146 10.38 15.41 -2.61
CA LEU A 146 10.66 16.70 -3.25
C LEU A 146 11.00 16.52 -4.73
N ARG A 147 11.87 15.55 -5.05
CA ARG A 147 12.27 15.28 -6.44
C ARG A 147 11.12 14.80 -7.32
N ASN A 148 10.18 14.08 -6.74
CA ASN A 148 8.98 13.57 -7.42
C ASN A 148 7.86 14.60 -7.51
N GLY A 149 7.95 15.72 -6.79
CA GLY A 149 6.88 16.73 -6.69
C GLY A 149 5.71 16.32 -5.78
N ASP A 150 5.91 15.30 -4.92
CA ASP A 150 4.90 14.87 -3.94
C ASP A 150 4.74 15.89 -2.81
N VAL A 151 5.81 16.68 -2.53
CA VAL A 151 5.85 17.80 -1.58
C VAL A 151 6.56 19.00 -2.21
N GLN A 152 6.26 20.20 -1.74
CA GLN A 152 6.77 21.45 -2.32
C GLN A 152 8.08 21.92 -1.66
N SER A 153 8.36 21.53 -0.41
CA SER A 153 9.51 22.01 0.35
C SER A 153 9.93 21.04 1.45
N GLU A 154 11.17 21.19 1.93
CA GLU A 154 11.62 20.48 3.15
C GLU A 154 10.84 20.90 4.40
N GLU A 155 10.34 22.12 4.43
CA GLU A 155 9.54 22.60 5.57
C GLU A 155 8.20 21.87 5.65
N GLU A 156 7.62 21.50 4.52
CA GLU A 156 6.42 20.66 4.50
C GLU A 156 6.71 19.26 5.08
N LEU A 157 7.86 18.65 4.76
CA LEU A 157 8.28 17.40 5.39
C LEU A 157 8.51 17.53 6.90
N ARG A 158 9.05 18.68 7.36
CA ARG A 158 9.17 18.97 8.79
C ARG A 158 7.82 19.08 9.47
N GLU A 159 6.84 19.73 8.81
CA GLU A 159 5.50 19.85 9.37
C GLU A 159 4.77 18.50 9.46
N PHE A 160 5.00 17.59 8.52
CA PHE A 160 4.52 16.21 8.64
C PHE A 160 5.09 15.54 9.90
N ASN A 161 6.40 15.64 10.13
CA ASN A 161 7.02 15.10 11.34
C ASN A 161 6.48 15.77 12.63
N ARG A 162 6.30 17.11 12.63
CA ARG A 162 5.70 17.83 13.78
C ARG A 162 4.27 17.36 14.05
N THR A 163 3.49 17.14 13.00
CA THR A 163 2.11 16.63 13.11
C THR A 163 2.10 15.25 13.76
N ILE A 164 3.01 14.35 13.33
CA ILE A 164 3.12 13.00 13.92
C ILE A 164 3.57 13.08 15.39
N VAL A 165 4.53 13.98 15.72
CA VAL A 165 4.95 14.20 17.12
C VAL A 165 3.81 14.72 17.99
N ARG A 166 2.93 15.58 17.46
CA ARG A 166 1.77 16.09 18.22
C ARG A 166 0.69 15.04 18.44
N LEU A 167 0.67 13.99 17.63
CA LEU A 167 -0.28 12.88 17.76
C LEU A 167 0.14 11.84 18.81
N GLY A 168 1.45 11.70 19.07
CA GLY A 168 2.04 10.78 20.08
C GLY A 168 2.17 11.43 21.43
#